data_afe56498ce526b887460774bf0bcd7fd
#
_entry.id   afe56498ce526b887460774bf0bcd7fd
#
_cell.length_a   1.000
_cell.length_b   1.000
_cell.length_c   1.000
_cell.angle_alpha   90.00
_cell.angle_beta   90.00
_cell.angle_gamma   90.00
#
_symmetry.space_group_name_H-M   'P 1'
#
loop_
_entity.id
_entity.type
_entity.pdbx_description
1 polymer ?
#
loop_
_entity_poly.entity_id
_entity_poly.type
_entity_poly.pdbx_seq_one_letter_code
_entity_poly.pdbx_strand_id
1 'polypeptide(L)'
;MLPNSFFGSYNPYIDEIYGDWFDNYGRVHHTGEVFLNDKSLYEKETLEKVYHPEALPNVQDPEGSTYTWYCEHNEQETTIWANFHKADPNKELVEISVRRTCFYPEKKGINYLTISGFHISQAATQWAAPT
;
A
#
# COMPACT_ATOMS: atom_id res chain seq x y z
N MET A 1 -1.12 -15.83 6.84
CA MET A 1 -1.32 -15.99 5.39
C MET A 1 -2.66 -15.39 5.01
N LEU A 2 -2.66 -14.44 4.12
CA LEU A 2 -3.89 -13.88 3.59
C LEU A 2 -4.33 -14.72 2.39
N PRO A 3 -5.60 -15.07 2.25
CA PRO A 3 -6.10 -15.57 0.99
C PRO A 3 -5.81 -14.55 -0.09
N ASN A 4 -5.70 -15.00 -1.34
CA ASN A 4 -5.42 -14.12 -2.47
C ASN A 4 -6.37 -12.92 -2.44
N SER A 5 -5.81 -11.75 -2.25
CA SER A 5 -6.54 -10.51 -2.05
C SER A 5 -6.01 -9.43 -2.98
N PHE A 6 -6.74 -8.36 -3.09
CA PHE A 6 -6.30 -7.21 -3.87
C PHE A 6 -4.98 -6.60 -3.36
N PHE A 7 -4.61 -6.84 -2.10
CA PHE A 7 -3.35 -6.38 -1.52
C PHE A 7 -2.13 -6.81 -2.35
N GLY A 8 -2.03 -8.10 -2.67
CA GLY A 8 -0.89 -8.66 -3.39
C GLY A 8 -0.94 -8.47 -4.92
N SER A 9 -1.97 -7.85 -5.46
CA SER A 9 -2.04 -7.57 -6.88
C SER A 9 -0.99 -6.54 -7.28
N TYR A 10 -0.40 -6.72 -8.46
CA TYR A 10 0.50 -5.73 -9.01
C TYR A 10 -0.24 -4.48 -9.46
N ASN A 11 0.42 -3.35 -9.30
CA ASN A 11 -0.09 -2.09 -9.82
C ASN A 11 -0.05 -2.14 -11.37
N PRO A 12 -1.20 -2.13 -12.06
CA PRO A 12 -1.25 -2.20 -13.52
C PRO A 12 -0.78 -0.93 -14.22
N TYR A 13 -0.50 0.12 -13.46
CA TYR A 13 -0.13 1.43 -13.98
C TYR A 13 1.37 1.70 -13.86
N ILE A 14 2.20 0.66 -13.78
CA ILE A 14 3.66 0.82 -13.77
C ILE A 14 4.22 1.14 -15.13
N ASP A 15 3.48 0.89 -16.21
CA ASP A 15 3.96 1.10 -17.57
C ASP A 15 3.49 2.46 -18.07
N GLU A 16 4.37 3.38 -18.30
CA GLU A 16 4.35 4.61 -19.08
C GLU A 16 2.99 5.34 -19.41
N ILE A 17 1.88 4.90 -18.81
CA ILE A 17 0.56 5.45 -19.11
C ILE A 17 0.39 6.87 -18.56
N TYR A 18 1.12 7.20 -17.51
CA TYR A 18 1.00 8.46 -16.78
C TYR A 18 2.29 9.28 -16.72
N GLY A 19 3.25 9.01 -17.59
CA GLY A 19 4.47 9.83 -17.76
C GLY A 19 5.32 9.90 -16.49
N ASP A 20 5.43 11.08 -15.90
CA ASP A 20 6.26 11.39 -14.73
C ASP A 20 5.81 10.76 -13.40
N TRP A 21 4.68 10.11 -13.40
CA TRP A 21 4.15 9.37 -12.24
C TRP A 21 4.81 8.01 -12.05
N PHE A 22 5.69 7.68 -12.96
CA PHE A 22 6.37 6.41 -13.00
C PHE A 22 7.53 6.36 -12.04
N ASP A 23 7.56 5.28 -11.30
CA ASP A 23 8.79 4.77 -10.75
C ASP A 23 9.70 4.34 -11.91
N ASN A 24 10.53 5.28 -12.39
CA ASN A 24 11.56 5.03 -13.40
C ASN A 24 12.60 3.98 -12.97
N TYR A 25 12.47 3.46 -11.75
CA TYR A 25 13.37 2.46 -11.21
C TYR A 25 13.01 1.03 -11.62
N GLY A 26 11.96 0.87 -12.39
CA GLY A 26 11.58 -0.44 -12.96
C GLY A 26 11.13 -1.49 -11.95
N ARG A 27 10.78 -1.07 -10.73
CA ARG A 27 10.27 -2.00 -9.74
C ARG A 27 8.75 -2.13 -9.83
N VAL A 28 8.29 -3.32 -9.51
CA VAL A 28 6.87 -3.64 -9.46
C VAL A 28 6.34 -3.28 -8.07
N HIS A 29 5.30 -2.45 -8.03
CA HIS A 29 4.58 -2.10 -6.81
C HIS A 29 3.31 -2.91 -6.68
N HIS A 30 2.99 -3.30 -5.47
CA HIS A 30 1.71 -3.92 -5.16
C HIS A 30 0.65 -2.85 -4.86
N THR A 31 -0.61 -3.24 -4.94
CA THR A 31 -1.74 -2.33 -4.67
C THR A 31 -2.06 -2.18 -3.20
N GLY A 32 -1.58 -3.10 -2.38
CA GLY A 32 -1.75 -3.07 -0.94
C GLY A 32 -0.75 -2.17 -0.24
N GLU A 33 -1.03 -1.87 1.00
CA GLU A 33 -0.21 -1.05 1.86
C GLU A 33 -0.29 -1.53 3.31
N VAL A 34 0.79 -1.38 4.07
CA VAL A 34 0.87 -1.73 5.49
C VAL A 34 0.99 -0.45 6.30
N PHE A 35 0.28 -0.40 7.42
CA PHE A 35 0.26 0.75 8.33
C PHE A 35 0.63 0.32 9.75
N LEU A 36 1.29 1.23 10.45
CA LEU A 36 1.53 1.16 11.88
C LEU A 36 1.08 2.47 12.51
N ASN A 37 0.06 2.42 13.39
CA ASN A 37 -0.48 3.60 14.07
C ASN A 37 -0.85 4.72 13.07
N ASP A 38 -1.63 4.38 12.05
CA ASP A 38 -2.06 5.26 10.94
C ASP A 38 -0.94 5.76 10.02
N LYS A 39 0.31 5.35 10.22
CA LYS A 39 1.42 5.70 9.35
C LYS A 39 1.71 4.58 8.36
N SER A 40 1.77 4.93 7.09
CA SER A 40 2.14 4.04 5.99
C SER A 40 3.61 3.61 6.10
N LEU A 41 3.89 2.35 5.85
CA LEU A 41 5.23 1.81 5.71
C LEU A 41 5.67 1.86 4.25
N TYR A 42 6.99 1.88 4.04
CA TYR A 42 7.58 1.91 2.70
C TYR A 42 7.74 0.51 2.11
N GLU A 43 7.19 0.27 0.95
CA GLU A 43 7.39 -0.98 0.21
C GLU A 43 8.85 -1.13 -0.24
N LYS A 44 9.39 -2.34 -0.12
CA LYS A 44 10.72 -2.70 -0.60
C LYS A 44 10.64 -3.81 -1.63
N GLU A 45 11.62 -3.84 -2.53
CA GLU A 45 11.67 -4.78 -3.66
C GLU A 45 12.10 -6.19 -3.24
N THR A 46 12.74 -6.31 -2.07
CA THR A 46 13.28 -7.57 -1.57
C THR A 46 13.12 -7.69 -0.07
N LEU A 47 13.00 -8.91 0.41
CA LEU A 47 12.93 -9.21 1.84
C LEU A 47 14.21 -8.77 2.58
N GLU A 48 15.37 -8.84 1.93
CA GLU A 48 16.64 -8.36 2.50
C GLU A 48 16.59 -6.88 2.89
N LYS A 49 15.98 -6.05 2.04
CA LYS A 49 15.80 -4.61 2.32
C LYS A 49 14.77 -4.32 3.43
N VAL A 50 13.92 -5.28 3.75
CA VAL A 50 13.03 -5.17 4.93
C VAL A 50 13.81 -5.47 6.22
N TYR A 51 14.69 -6.44 6.19
CA TYR A 51 15.53 -6.77 7.37
C TYR A 51 16.61 -5.73 7.62
N HIS A 52 17.14 -5.11 6.58
CA HIS A 52 18.21 -4.12 6.64
C HIS A 52 17.78 -2.81 5.95
N PRO A 53 16.79 -2.09 6.51
CA PRO A 53 16.26 -0.90 5.88
C PRO A 53 17.25 0.26 5.99
N GLU A 54 17.46 0.95 4.86
CA GLU A 54 18.21 2.19 4.80
C GLU A 54 17.24 3.38 4.73
N ALA A 55 17.56 4.44 5.48
CA ALA A 55 16.78 5.67 5.44
C ALA A 55 16.91 6.36 4.07
N LEU A 56 15.78 6.81 3.53
CA LEU A 56 15.76 7.55 2.28
C LEU A 56 16.07 9.03 2.56
N PRO A 57 17.14 9.61 2.00
CA PRO A 57 17.61 10.95 2.38
C PRO A 57 16.71 12.09 1.87
N ASN A 58 15.92 11.82 0.82
CA ASN A 58 15.15 12.86 0.10
C ASN A 58 13.64 12.79 0.37
N VAL A 59 13.23 12.11 1.43
CA VAL A 59 11.82 12.06 1.84
C VAL A 59 11.56 13.00 3.03
N GLN A 60 10.29 13.33 3.24
CA GLN A 60 9.90 14.23 4.33
C GLN A 60 10.20 13.67 5.73
N ASP A 61 10.12 12.35 5.90
CA ASP A 61 10.44 11.63 7.13
C ASP A 61 11.46 10.51 6.84
N PRO A 62 12.78 10.81 6.84
CA PRO A 62 13.81 9.81 6.58
C PRO A 62 13.83 8.68 7.59
N GLU A 63 13.57 8.94 8.86
CA GLU A 63 13.50 7.91 9.89
C GLU A 63 12.29 6.99 9.66
N GLY A 64 11.14 7.56 9.37
CA GLY A 64 9.93 6.81 9.02
C GLY A 64 10.11 5.92 7.79
N SER A 65 10.99 6.29 6.86
CA SER A 65 11.27 5.49 5.66
C SER A 65 11.99 4.16 5.94
N THR A 66 12.45 3.95 7.17
CA THR A 66 13.03 2.67 7.63
C THR A 66 11.97 1.68 8.11
N TYR A 67 10.74 2.12 8.32
CA TYR A 67 9.61 1.23 8.54
C TYR A 67 9.15 0.70 7.20
N THR A 68 9.35 -0.59 6.96
CA THR A 68 9.31 -1.15 5.61
C THR A 68 8.50 -2.42 5.55
N TRP A 69 8.01 -2.74 4.38
CA TRP A 69 7.33 -4.00 4.10
C TRP A 69 7.67 -4.55 2.72
N TYR A 70 7.42 -5.83 2.56
CA TYR A 70 7.56 -6.59 1.32
C TYR A 70 6.49 -7.65 1.27
N CYS A 71 6.01 -8.05 0.11
CA CYS A 71 5.16 -9.21 -0.01
C CYS A 71 5.53 -10.10 -1.20
N GLU A 72 5.21 -11.37 -1.04
CA GLU A 72 5.15 -12.34 -2.12
C GLU A 72 3.72 -12.74 -2.38
N HIS A 73 3.36 -12.77 -3.63
CA HIS A 73 2.02 -13.06 -4.09
C HIS A 73 2.03 -14.21 -5.07
N ASN A 74 1.17 -15.19 -4.87
CA ASN A 74 0.90 -16.26 -5.80
C ASN A 74 -0.62 -16.39 -6.03
N GLU A 75 -1.05 -17.40 -6.80
CA GLU A 75 -2.47 -17.60 -7.15
C GLU A 75 -3.37 -17.87 -5.94
N GLN A 76 -2.82 -18.29 -4.81
CA GLN A 76 -3.58 -18.75 -3.65
C GLN A 76 -3.50 -17.79 -2.48
N GLU A 77 -2.34 -17.16 -2.27
CA GLU A 77 -2.07 -16.41 -1.06
C GLU A 77 -1.10 -15.24 -1.28
N THR A 78 -1.14 -14.31 -0.34
CA THR A 78 -0.16 -13.25 -0.20
C THR A 78 0.48 -13.37 1.17
N THR A 79 1.81 -13.44 1.20
CA THR A 79 2.60 -13.42 2.43
C THR A 79 3.25 -12.06 2.56
N ILE A 80 3.08 -11.41 3.71
CA ILE A 80 3.59 -10.06 3.97
C ILE A 80 4.64 -10.13 5.09
N TRP A 81 5.76 -9.48 4.88
CA TRP A 81 6.79 -9.21 5.88
C TRP A 81 6.85 -7.72 6.12
N ALA A 82 6.88 -7.32 7.38
CA ALA A 82 6.99 -5.92 7.76
C ALA A 82 7.99 -5.73 8.90
N ASN A 83 8.75 -4.64 8.83
CA ASN A 83 9.70 -4.25 9.85
C ASN A 83 9.10 -3.09 10.66
N PHE A 84 8.74 -3.39 11.88
CA PHE A 84 8.19 -2.43 12.85
C PHE A 84 9.26 -1.97 13.87
N HIS A 85 10.53 -2.27 13.63
CA HIS A 85 11.63 -2.03 14.55
C HIS A 85 11.35 -2.61 15.94
N LYS A 86 11.21 -1.73 16.95
CA LYS A 86 10.97 -2.13 18.34
C LYS A 86 9.49 -2.23 18.71
N ALA A 87 8.60 -1.82 17.81
CA ALA A 87 7.17 -1.89 18.07
C ALA A 87 6.69 -3.35 18.04
N ASP A 88 5.91 -3.74 19.04
CA ASP A 88 5.30 -5.06 19.12
C ASP A 88 3.95 -5.03 18.35
N PRO A 89 3.85 -5.67 17.19
CA PRO A 89 2.64 -5.62 16.38
C PRO A 89 1.39 -6.18 17.08
N ASN A 90 1.57 -6.92 18.18
CA ASN A 90 0.43 -7.41 18.98
C ASN A 90 -0.10 -6.37 19.97
N LYS A 91 0.61 -5.26 20.15
CA LYS A 91 0.23 -4.19 21.09
C LYS A 91 -0.06 -2.87 20.39
N GLU A 92 0.30 -2.76 19.13
CA GLU A 92 0.13 -1.57 18.31
C GLU A 92 -1.02 -1.77 17.30
N LEU A 93 -1.53 -0.67 16.76
CA LEU A 93 -2.49 -0.72 15.66
C LEU A 93 -1.73 -1.02 14.36
N VAL A 94 -1.83 -2.27 13.91
CA VAL A 94 -1.29 -2.69 12.61
C VAL A 94 -2.44 -2.97 11.65
N GLU A 95 -2.43 -2.33 10.51
CA GLU A 95 -3.46 -2.44 9.49
C GLU A 95 -2.87 -2.76 8.13
N ILE A 96 -3.65 -3.39 7.29
CA ILE A 96 -3.34 -3.61 5.88
C ILE A 96 -4.54 -3.20 5.03
N SER A 97 -4.29 -2.58 3.89
CA SER A 97 -5.35 -2.25 2.95
C SER A 97 -5.73 -3.46 2.11
N VAL A 98 -6.96 -3.93 2.23
CA VAL A 98 -7.46 -5.11 1.51
C VAL A 98 -8.65 -4.80 0.59
N ARG A 99 -9.15 -3.56 0.60
CA ARG A 99 -10.28 -3.11 -0.20
C ARG A 99 -9.83 -2.12 -1.25
N ARG A 100 -10.29 -2.31 -2.47
CA ARG A 100 -9.97 -1.40 -3.58
C ARG A 100 -10.41 0.03 -3.34
N THR A 101 -11.57 0.21 -2.71
CA THR A 101 -12.19 1.51 -2.51
C THR A 101 -12.84 1.57 -1.13
N CYS A 102 -12.82 2.74 -0.53
CA CYS A 102 -13.56 2.98 0.71
C CYS A 102 -15.04 3.21 0.43
N PHE A 103 -15.34 3.83 -0.70
CA PHE A 103 -16.69 4.11 -1.16
C PHE A 103 -16.78 3.89 -2.66
N TYR A 104 -17.76 3.11 -3.10
CA TYR A 104 -17.98 2.83 -4.52
C TYR A 104 -19.48 2.70 -4.82
N PRO A 105 -20.04 3.43 -5.79
CA PRO A 105 -21.43 3.27 -6.18
C PRO A 105 -21.60 1.99 -7.01
N GLU A 106 -22.57 1.17 -6.66
CA GLU A 106 -22.87 -0.07 -7.40
C GLU A 106 -23.43 0.18 -8.81
N LYS A 107 -24.00 1.35 -9.03
CA LYS A 107 -24.62 1.73 -10.31
C LYS A 107 -24.00 2.98 -10.87
N LYS A 108 -23.82 3.02 -12.19
CA LYS A 108 -23.41 4.23 -12.92
C LYS A 108 -24.51 5.28 -12.94
N GLY A 109 -24.14 6.55 -13.06
CA GLY A 109 -25.08 7.66 -13.23
C GLY A 109 -25.77 8.14 -11.95
N ILE A 110 -25.25 7.82 -10.78
CA ILE A 110 -25.69 8.39 -9.52
C ILE A 110 -25.16 9.80 -9.42
N ASN A 111 -26.06 10.78 -9.33
CA ASN A 111 -25.73 12.21 -9.21
C ASN A 111 -26.20 12.74 -7.86
N TYR A 112 -25.68 13.93 -7.50
CA TYR A 112 -26.07 14.66 -6.29
C TYR A 112 -25.83 13.89 -4.99
N LEU A 113 -24.74 13.11 -4.95
CA LEU A 113 -24.33 12.37 -3.77
C LEU A 113 -23.56 13.28 -2.82
N THR A 114 -23.93 13.27 -1.55
CA THR A 114 -23.20 13.95 -0.48
C THR A 114 -22.74 12.91 0.54
N ILE A 115 -21.44 12.85 0.79
CA ILE A 115 -20.84 11.99 1.82
C ILE A 115 -20.26 12.93 2.89
N SER A 116 -20.74 12.80 4.12
CA SER A 116 -20.28 13.67 5.21
C SER A 116 -20.18 12.91 6.53
N GLY A 117 -19.32 13.39 7.44
CA GLY A 117 -19.15 12.81 8.77
C GLY A 117 -18.32 11.53 8.80
N PHE A 118 -17.59 11.20 7.73
CA PHE A 118 -16.70 10.05 7.65
C PHE A 118 -15.25 10.48 7.56
N HIS A 119 -14.36 9.72 8.20
CA HIS A 119 -12.94 9.69 7.87
C HIS A 119 -12.73 8.55 6.87
N ILE A 120 -12.29 8.87 5.66
CA ILE A 120 -12.09 7.90 4.58
C ILE A 120 -10.59 7.82 4.31
N SER A 121 -9.99 6.64 4.52
CA SER A 121 -8.55 6.43 4.41
C SER A 121 -8.21 4.98 4.05
N GLN A 122 -6.97 4.73 3.69
CA GLN A 122 -6.32 3.43 3.60
C GLN A 122 -6.96 2.44 2.60
N ALA A 123 -7.55 2.93 1.50
CA ALA A 123 -7.95 2.05 0.42
C ALA A 123 -6.73 1.52 -0.34
N ALA A 124 -6.77 0.24 -0.73
CA ALA A 124 -5.79 -0.37 -1.62
C ALA A 124 -6.05 0.07 -3.07
N THR A 125 -5.73 1.31 -3.39
CA THR A 125 -5.97 1.88 -4.71
C THR A 125 -4.73 2.57 -5.23
N GLN A 126 -4.50 2.43 -6.53
CA GLN A 126 -3.44 3.18 -7.18
C GLN A 126 -3.84 4.66 -7.25
N TRP A 127 -2.84 5.49 -7.12
CA TRP A 127 -2.97 6.89 -7.40
C TRP A 127 -3.43 7.13 -8.85
N ALA A 128 -4.39 8.01 -9.04
CA ALA A 128 -4.96 8.33 -10.35
C ALA A 128 -5.51 7.14 -11.14
N ALA A 129 -5.95 6.07 -10.48
CA ALA A 129 -6.66 5.01 -11.17
C ALA A 129 -7.90 5.58 -11.89
N PRO A 130 -8.13 5.22 -13.15
CA PRO A 130 -9.34 5.64 -13.85
C PRO A 130 -10.57 5.11 -13.11
N THR A 131 -11.50 5.97 -12.85
CA THR A 131 -12.81 5.66 -12.25
C THR A 131 -13.81 5.17 -13.29
#